data_807995bc118a0e20504975cf4926c3bf
#
_entry.id   807995bc118a0e20504975cf4926c3bf
#
_cell.length_a   1.000
_cell.length_b   1.000
_cell.length_c   1.000
_cell.angle_alpha   90.00
_cell.angle_beta   90.00
_cell.angle_gamma   90.00
#
_symmetry.space_group_name_H-M   'P 1'
#
loop_
_entity.id
_entity.type
_entity.pdbx_description
1 polymer ?
#
loop_
_entity_poly.entity_id
_entity_poly.type
_entity_poly.pdbx_seq_one_letter_code
_entity_poly.pdbx_strand_id
1 'polypeptide(L)'
;MKQHVVCRTDEIKKGGMKAFTVDGEKIVVYHLKDGFYATQASCTHMFAPLARGKIVDGCRVQCPFHRARFDIRTGEVIDWANFPPGIQVLNVVRGEKALKIYKVSVRDGEVRVAI
;
A
#
# COMPACT_ATOMS: atom_id res chain seq x y z
N MET A 1 -10.51 -11.90 -13.21
CA MET A 1 -10.54 -10.69 -12.38
C MET A 1 -11.29 -9.59 -13.08
N LYS A 2 -12.16 -8.92 -12.37
CA LYS A 2 -12.88 -7.78 -12.91
C LYS A 2 -12.13 -6.49 -12.62
N GLN A 3 -12.16 -5.57 -13.57
CA GLN A 3 -11.64 -4.23 -13.36
C GLN A 3 -12.74 -3.35 -12.78
N HIS A 4 -12.42 -2.65 -11.71
CA HIS A 4 -13.35 -1.73 -11.04
C HIS A 4 -12.83 -0.31 -11.13
N VAL A 5 -13.68 0.63 -11.52
CA VAL A 5 -13.33 2.04 -11.44
C VAL A 5 -13.37 2.44 -9.97
N VAL A 6 -12.23 2.87 -9.45
CA VAL A 6 -12.07 3.17 -8.03
C VAL A 6 -12.15 4.67 -7.78
N CYS A 7 -11.50 5.45 -8.65
CA CYS A 7 -11.48 6.90 -8.52
C CYS A 7 -11.04 7.53 -9.84
N ARG A 8 -11.05 8.85 -9.88
CA ARG A 8 -10.47 9.60 -10.99
C ARG A 8 -9.01 9.93 -10.69
N THR A 9 -8.25 10.17 -11.74
CA THR A 9 -6.82 10.46 -11.59
C THR A 9 -6.56 11.73 -10.80
N ASP A 10 -7.49 12.68 -10.80
CA ASP A 10 -7.34 13.95 -10.08
C ASP A 10 -7.77 13.88 -8.62
N GLU A 11 -8.28 12.74 -8.15
CA GLU A 11 -8.68 12.58 -6.75
C GLU A 11 -7.51 12.33 -5.81
N ILE A 12 -6.38 11.91 -6.34
CA ILE A 12 -5.17 11.65 -5.54
C ILE A 12 -4.03 12.46 -6.11
N LYS A 13 -3.48 13.36 -5.30
CA LYS A 13 -2.32 14.16 -5.70
C LYS A 13 -1.11 13.25 -5.94
N LYS A 14 -0.25 13.65 -6.86
CA LYS A 14 1.03 12.96 -7.05
C LYS A 14 1.80 12.96 -5.73
N GLY A 15 2.27 11.80 -5.31
CA GLY A 15 2.89 11.61 -4.01
C GLY A 15 1.91 11.31 -2.89
N GLY A 16 0.61 11.20 -3.21
CA GLY A 16 -0.43 10.89 -2.24
C GLY A 16 -0.95 9.48 -2.34
N MET A 17 -1.80 9.11 -1.40
CA MET A 17 -2.47 7.82 -1.37
C MET A 17 -3.83 7.95 -0.72
N LYS A 18 -4.74 7.03 -1.05
CA LYS A 18 -6.08 7.03 -0.50
C LYS A 18 -6.62 5.62 -0.39
N ALA A 19 -7.32 5.33 0.69
CA ALA A 19 -7.94 4.02 0.93
C ALA A 19 -9.32 3.95 0.29
N PHE A 20 -9.65 2.78 -0.25
CA PHE A 20 -10.94 2.49 -0.85
C PHE A 20 -11.36 1.08 -0.46
N THR A 21 -12.67 0.84 -0.51
CA THR A 21 -13.20 -0.52 -0.41
C THR A 21 -13.85 -0.86 -1.75
N VAL A 22 -13.37 -1.92 -2.38
CA VAL A 22 -13.83 -2.33 -3.71
C VAL A 22 -14.20 -3.80 -3.64
N ASP A 23 -15.46 -4.10 -3.92
CA ASP A 23 -15.98 -5.47 -3.91
C ASP A 23 -15.64 -6.21 -2.60
N GLY A 24 -15.77 -5.51 -1.48
CA GLY A 24 -15.49 -6.07 -0.16
C GLY A 24 -14.02 -6.08 0.24
N GLU A 25 -13.11 -5.72 -0.67
CA GLU A 25 -11.69 -5.67 -0.38
C GLU A 25 -11.23 -4.25 -0.08
N LYS A 26 -10.48 -4.10 1.00
CA LYS A 26 -9.90 -2.81 1.38
C LYS A 26 -8.54 -2.67 0.74
N ILE A 27 -8.38 -1.62 -0.04
CA ILE A 27 -7.14 -1.34 -0.78
C ILE A 27 -6.69 0.09 -0.55
N VAL A 28 -5.42 0.34 -0.85
CA VAL A 28 -4.87 1.69 -0.92
C VAL A 28 -4.39 1.92 -2.34
N VAL A 29 -4.79 3.04 -2.92
CA VAL A 29 -4.32 3.48 -4.24
C VAL A 29 -3.30 4.59 -4.02
N TYR A 30 -2.15 4.47 -4.70
CA TYR A 30 -1.04 5.41 -4.60
C TYR A 30 -0.83 6.10 -5.93
N HIS A 31 -0.54 7.40 -5.89
CA HIS A 31 -0.18 8.15 -7.07
C HIS A 31 1.31 8.49 -6.99
N LEU A 32 2.13 7.67 -7.64
CA LEU A 32 3.57 7.86 -7.66
C LEU A 32 3.98 8.68 -8.88
N LYS A 33 5.26 9.01 -8.95
CA LYS A 33 5.82 9.81 -10.04
C LYS A 33 5.58 9.18 -11.41
N ASP A 34 5.61 7.87 -11.49
CA ASP A 34 5.49 7.11 -12.74
C ASP A 34 4.12 6.46 -12.96
N GLY A 35 3.14 6.72 -12.11
CA GLY A 35 1.79 6.19 -12.31
C GLY A 35 1.07 5.83 -11.03
N PHE A 36 -0.01 5.05 -11.19
CA PHE A 36 -0.85 4.63 -10.08
C PHE A 36 -0.59 3.17 -9.73
N TYR A 37 -0.63 2.87 -8.43
CA TYR A 37 -0.41 1.53 -7.90
C TYR A 37 -1.43 1.25 -6.81
N ALA A 38 -1.66 -0.02 -6.51
CA ALA A 38 -2.59 -0.40 -5.44
C ALA A 38 -2.06 -1.59 -4.67
N THR A 39 -2.24 -1.55 -3.35
CA THR A 39 -1.89 -2.63 -2.45
C THR A 39 -3.05 -2.93 -1.51
N GLN A 40 -2.93 -4.02 -0.74
CA GLN A 40 -3.83 -4.24 0.38
C GLN A 40 -3.76 -3.05 1.34
N ALA A 41 -4.84 -2.78 2.05
CA ALA A 41 -4.93 -1.61 2.94
C ALA A 41 -4.25 -1.81 4.28
N SER A 42 -4.10 -3.05 4.71
CA SER A 42 -3.52 -3.37 6.02
C SER A 42 -2.08 -3.79 5.91
N CYS A 43 -1.25 -3.31 6.85
CA CYS A 43 0.12 -3.78 6.98
C CYS A 43 0.11 -5.26 7.35
N THR A 44 0.98 -6.06 6.70
CA THR A 44 1.06 -7.49 6.99
C THR A 44 1.62 -7.79 8.38
N HIS A 45 2.29 -6.81 8.99
CA HIS A 45 2.87 -6.98 10.32
C HIS A 45 1.80 -6.94 11.42
N MET A 46 1.08 -5.84 11.56
CA MET A 46 0.11 -5.65 12.66
C MET A 46 -1.26 -5.22 12.16
N PHE A 47 -1.54 -5.43 10.87
CA PHE A 47 -2.80 -5.04 10.25
C PHE A 47 -3.12 -3.55 10.40
N ALA A 48 -2.10 -2.72 10.57
CA ALA A 48 -2.26 -1.28 10.67
C ALA A 48 -2.71 -0.70 9.32
N PRO A 49 -3.56 0.35 9.32
CA PRO A 49 -4.02 0.96 8.08
C PRO A 49 -2.89 1.73 7.40
N LEU A 50 -2.43 1.24 6.25
CA LEU A 50 -1.31 1.83 5.51
C LEU A 50 -1.59 3.27 5.07
N ALA A 51 -2.86 3.60 4.80
CA ALA A 51 -3.24 4.96 4.40
C ALA A 51 -2.96 6.01 5.48
N ARG A 52 -2.80 5.60 6.73
CA ARG A 52 -2.42 6.49 7.83
C ARG A 52 -0.91 6.62 7.99
N GLY A 53 -0.15 5.85 7.25
CA GLY A 53 1.29 5.97 7.21
C GLY A 53 1.71 7.05 6.25
N LYS A 54 2.85 6.85 5.61
CA LYS A 54 3.35 7.82 4.65
C LYS A 54 4.12 7.14 3.52
N ILE A 55 4.22 7.83 2.40
CA ILE A 55 5.07 7.41 1.29
C ILE A 55 6.45 8.00 1.54
N VAL A 56 7.46 7.14 1.53
CA VAL A 56 8.85 7.54 1.73
C VAL A 56 9.64 7.19 0.46
N ASP A 57 10.70 7.95 0.19
CA ASP A 57 11.57 7.76 -0.97
C ASP A 57 10.80 7.70 -2.30
N GLY A 58 9.61 8.26 -2.35
CA GLY A 58 8.79 8.36 -3.57
C GLY A 58 8.15 7.06 -4.03
N CYS A 59 8.48 5.91 -3.46
CA CYS A 59 7.98 4.61 -3.94
C CYS A 59 7.78 3.55 -2.86
N ARG A 60 7.94 3.93 -1.61
CA ARG A 60 7.77 2.99 -0.50
C ARG A 60 6.70 3.50 0.45
N VAL A 61 5.89 2.59 0.98
CA VAL A 61 4.90 2.94 2.01
C VAL A 61 5.43 2.49 3.37
N GLN A 62 5.35 3.40 4.34
CA GLN A 62 5.75 3.13 5.71
C GLN A 62 4.52 2.96 6.58
N CYS A 63 4.45 1.80 7.26
CA CYS A 63 3.39 1.52 8.22
C CYS A 63 3.43 2.54 9.37
N PRO A 64 2.28 3.08 9.81
CA PRO A 64 2.26 4.07 10.88
C PRO A 64 2.66 3.51 12.25
N PHE A 65 2.56 2.20 12.43
CA PHE A 65 2.95 1.58 13.69
C PHE A 65 4.39 1.10 13.57
N HIS A 66 5.02 0.31 13.78
CA HIS A 66 6.40 -0.15 13.88
C HIS A 66 7.31 0.20 12.69
N ARG A 67 6.93 1.13 11.83
CA ARG A 67 7.74 1.62 10.71
C ARG A 67 8.19 0.57 9.71
N ALA A 68 7.41 -0.49 9.53
CA ALA A 68 7.67 -1.43 8.45
C ALA A 68 7.51 -0.71 7.11
N ARG A 69 8.41 -0.96 6.17
CA ARG A 69 8.39 -0.34 4.85
C ARG A 69 8.27 -1.39 3.77
N PHE A 70 7.45 -1.08 2.77
CA PHE A 70 7.19 -1.97 1.66
C PHE A 70 7.33 -1.20 0.35
N ASP A 71 7.83 -1.90 -0.66
CA ASP A 71 7.87 -1.33 -2.01
C ASP A 71 6.44 -1.29 -2.56
N ILE A 72 5.97 -0.11 -2.96
CA ILE A 72 4.60 0.07 -3.45
C ILE A 72 4.37 -0.68 -4.77
N ARG A 73 5.41 -0.76 -5.62
CA ARG A 73 5.28 -1.38 -6.95
C ARG A 73 5.25 -2.89 -6.90
N THR A 74 5.98 -3.50 -5.97
CA THR A 74 6.14 -4.95 -5.92
C THR A 74 5.53 -5.59 -4.68
N GLY A 75 5.29 -4.82 -3.63
CA GLY A 75 4.82 -5.33 -2.35
C GLY A 75 5.92 -5.90 -1.48
N GLU A 76 7.17 -5.90 -1.96
CA GLU A 76 8.28 -6.49 -1.21
C GLU A 76 8.56 -5.74 0.09
N VAL A 77 8.94 -6.50 1.11
CA VAL A 77 9.38 -5.93 2.38
C VAL A 77 10.75 -5.30 2.18
N ILE A 78 10.86 -4.02 2.50
CA ILE A 78 12.13 -3.30 2.47
C ILE A 78 12.74 -3.27 3.87
N ASP A 79 11.97 -2.81 4.86
CA ASP A 79 12.35 -2.84 6.27
C ASP A 79 11.20 -3.45 7.05
N TRP A 80 11.50 -4.48 7.83
CA TRP A 80 10.50 -5.09 8.69
C TRP A 80 10.52 -4.40 10.06
N ALA A 81 9.37 -4.30 10.69
CA ALA A 81 9.14 -3.64 11.97
C ALA A 81 10.39 -3.37 12.81
N ASN A 82 10.92 -2.14 12.76
CA ASN A 82 12.15 -1.78 13.44
C ASN A 82 11.96 -0.72 14.55
N PHE A 83 10.72 -0.39 14.85
CA PHE A 83 10.39 0.61 15.86
C PHE A 83 9.15 0.19 16.64
N PRO A 84 9.12 0.27 17.97
CA PRO A 84 10.21 0.71 18.85
C PRO A 84 11.32 -0.35 18.99
N PRO A 85 12.49 0.01 19.54
CA PRO A 85 13.57 -0.95 19.78
C PRO A 85 13.05 -2.18 20.53
N GLY A 86 13.48 -3.36 20.10
CA GLY A 86 13.03 -4.62 20.68
C GLY A 86 11.87 -5.27 19.95
N ILE A 87 11.21 -4.54 19.04
CA ILE A 87 10.09 -5.11 18.27
C ILE A 87 10.54 -6.26 17.38
N GLN A 88 11.83 -6.37 17.09
CA GLN A 88 12.41 -7.44 16.30
C GLN A 88 12.08 -8.83 16.86
N VAL A 89 11.79 -8.93 18.14
CA VAL A 89 11.37 -10.17 18.76
C VAL A 89 10.09 -10.70 18.12
N LEU A 90 9.18 -9.80 17.74
CA LEU A 90 7.93 -10.17 17.05
C LEU A 90 8.21 -10.71 15.65
N ASN A 91 9.28 -10.26 15.00
CA ASN A 91 9.63 -10.71 13.65
C ASN A 91 9.99 -12.20 13.64
N VAL A 92 10.55 -12.71 14.73
CA VAL A 92 10.87 -14.13 14.87
C VAL A 92 9.58 -14.96 14.88
N VAL A 93 8.54 -14.44 15.52
CA VAL A 93 7.26 -15.14 15.69
C VAL A 93 6.40 -15.02 14.42
N ARG A 94 6.27 -13.80 13.89
CA ARG A 94 5.36 -13.53 12.77
C ARG A 94 5.98 -13.74 11.40
N GLY A 95 7.28 -13.47 11.26
CA GLY A 95 7.97 -13.52 9.98
C GLY A 95 7.61 -12.34 9.07
N GLU A 96 8.42 -12.14 8.05
CA GLU A 96 8.19 -11.10 7.06
C GLU A 96 7.18 -11.58 6.01
N LYS A 97 6.26 -10.72 5.64
CA LYS A 97 5.25 -11.04 4.65
C LYS A 97 5.02 -9.85 3.72
N ALA A 98 5.15 -10.07 2.42
CA ALA A 98 4.95 -9.05 1.42
C ALA A 98 3.50 -8.57 1.37
N LEU A 99 3.28 -7.35 0.88
CA LEU A 99 1.95 -6.82 0.63
C LEU A 99 1.37 -7.45 -0.63
N LYS A 100 0.07 -7.72 -0.59
CA LYS A 100 -0.66 -8.09 -1.79
C LYS A 100 -0.77 -6.84 -2.67
N ILE A 101 -0.40 -6.95 -3.93
CA ILE A 101 -0.54 -5.87 -4.91
C ILE A 101 -1.66 -6.20 -5.88
N TYR A 102 -2.26 -5.15 -6.44
CA TYR A 102 -3.34 -5.28 -7.42
C TYR A 102 -2.92 -4.61 -8.72
N LYS A 103 -3.37 -5.18 -9.83
CA LYS A 103 -3.09 -4.61 -11.14
C LYS A 103 -3.92 -3.35 -11.32
N VAL A 104 -3.28 -2.26 -11.73
CA VAL A 104 -3.94 -0.97 -11.91
C VAL A 104 -3.79 -0.53 -13.35
N SER A 105 -4.88 -0.01 -13.92
CA SER A 105 -4.85 0.62 -15.22
C SER A 105 -5.53 1.98 -15.13
N VAL A 106 -5.12 2.89 -16.02
CA VAL A 106 -5.71 4.22 -16.12
C VAL A 106 -6.27 4.39 -17.52
N ARG A 107 -7.55 4.74 -17.61
CA ARG A 107 -8.21 4.97 -18.90
C ARG A 107 -9.24 6.08 -18.74
N ASP A 108 -9.21 7.04 -19.67
CA ASP A 108 -10.17 8.15 -19.71
C ASP A 108 -10.25 8.93 -18.38
N GLY A 109 -9.11 9.11 -17.71
CA GLY A 109 -9.04 9.83 -16.45
C GLY A 109 -9.57 9.04 -15.26
N GLU A 110 -9.78 7.73 -15.42
CA GLU A 110 -10.28 6.84 -14.36
C GLU A 110 -9.20 5.84 -13.95
N VAL A 111 -9.05 5.66 -12.64
CA VAL A 111 -8.16 4.64 -12.08
C VAL A 111 -8.97 3.37 -11.89
N ARG A 112 -8.53 2.28 -12.51
CA ARG A 112 -9.18 0.98 -12.45
C ARG A 112 -8.27 -0.03 -11.78
N VAL A 113 -8.84 -0.82 -10.89
CA VAL A 113 -8.11 -1.85 -10.15
C VAL A 113 -8.75 -3.21 -10.46
N ALA A 114 -7.89 -4.19 -10.74
CA ALA A 114 -8.34 -5.57 -10.99
C ALA A 114 -8.41 -6.33 -9.66
N ILE A 115 -9.58 -6.79 -9.35
CA ILE A 115 -9.85 -7.57 -8.13
C ILE A 115 -10.58 -8.86 -8.45
#